data_93cf36b04bd579754852190622378e66
#
_entry.id   93cf36b04bd579754852190622378e66
#
_cell.length_a   1.000
_cell.length_b   1.000
_cell.length_c   1.000
_cell.angle_alpha   90.00
_cell.angle_beta   90.00
_cell.angle_gamma   90.00
#
_symmetry.space_group_name_H-M   'P 1'
#
loop_
_entity.id
_entity.type
_entity.pdbx_description
1 polymer ?
#
loop_
_entity_poly.entity_id
_entity_poly.type
_entity_poly.pdbx_seq_one_letter_code
_entity_poly.pdbx_strand_id
1 'polypeptide(L)'
;MLTVEKLLAIEEIKQVKAKYFYYMDMKEWDGWRREVFAPDAAMVISRAGPEPRNGIDAILEIIIPLLDGVKSIHHGHMPIIEITSPTTATGIWAMEDLLFLDGRPQFGGLSGRVHGYGHYHETYVKTDAGWRIKTMRIARLFGPAPIP
;
A
#
# COMPACT_ATOMS: atom_id res chain seq x y z
N MET A 1 27.90 -4.65 -1.23
CA MET A 1 28.01 -5.49 -0.02
C MET A 1 26.90 -5.09 0.96
N LEU A 2 26.30 -6.04 1.65
CA LEU A 2 25.30 -5.79 2.68
C LEU A 2 26.00 -5.34 3.99
N THR A 3 25.62 -4.16 4.50
CA THR A 3 26.16 -3.60 5.75
C THR A 3 25.08 -3.62 6.84
N VAL A 4 25.48 -3.38 8.10
CA VAL A 4 24.53 -3.31 9.24
C VAL A 4 23.52 -2.20 9.02
N GLU A 5 23.95 -1.04 8.52
CA GLU A 5 23.07 0.10 8.24
C GLU A 5 22.01 -0.26 7.18
N LYS A 6 22.39 -1.00 6.13
CA LYS A 6 21.45 -1.48 5.11
C LYS A 6 20.49 -2.52 5.69
N LEU A 7 20.94 -3.40 6.54
CA LEU A 7 20.07 -4.38 7.22
C LEU A 7 19.05 -3.67 8.12
N LEU A 8 19.48 -2.67 8.89
CA LEU A 8 18.57 -1.87 9.72
C LEU A 8 17.53 -1.14 8.85
N ALA A 9 17.96 -0.51 7.76
CA ALA A 9 17.06 0.18 6.83
C ALA A 9 16.02 -0.78 6.21
N ILE A 10 16.45 -1.99 5.82
CA ILE A 10 15.55 -3.03 5.30
C ILE A 10 14.52 -3.41 6.36
N GLU A 11 14.93 -3.60 7.61
CA GLU A 11 14.00 -3.96 8.68
C GLU A 11 13.04 -2.81 9.01
N GLU A 12 13.51 -1.56 9.04
CA GLU A 12 12.65 -0.37 9.22
C GLU A 12 11.61 -0.28 8.08
N ILE A 13 11.99 -0.53 6.82
CA ILE A 13 11.07 -0.55 5.67
C ILE A 13 10.03 -1.66 5.82
N LYS A 14 10.41 -2.84 6.30
CA LYS A 14 9.46 -3.93 6.59
C LYS A 14 8.44 -3.51 7.66
N GLN A 15 8.87 -2.78 8.71
CA GLN A 15 7.95 -2.25 9.72
C GLN A 15 6.97 -1.24 9.11
N VAL A 16 7.41 -0.36 8.21
CA VAL A 16 6.52 0.55 7.49
C VAL A 16 5.48 -0.24 6.70
N LYS A 17 5.89 -1.29 5.99
CA LYS A 17 4.96 -2.11 5.21
C LYS A 17 4.00 -2.92 6.09
N ALA A 18 4.45 -3.43 7.22
CA ALA A 18 3.58 -4.09 8.19
C ALA A 18 2.49 -3.13 8.72
N LYS A 19 2.87 -1.90 9.05
CA LYS A 19 1.93 -0.84 9.45
C LYS A 19 0.96 -0.47 8.33
N TYR A 20 1.40 -0.46 7.07
CA TYR A 20 0.54 -0.25 5.91
C TYR A 20 -0.65 -1.20 5.92
N PHE A 21 -0.40 -2.50 6.08
CA PHE A 21 -1.46 -3.52 6.11
C PHE A 21 -2.32 -3.39 7.37
N TYR A 22 -1.69 -3.29 8.53
CA TYR A 22 -2.39 -3.22 9.80
C TYR A 22 -3.36 -2.04 9.85
N TYR A 23 -2.88 -0.82 9.58
CA TYR A 23 -3.73 0.37 9.66
C TYR A 23 -4.82 0.37 8.59
N MET A 24 -4.54 -0.13 7.38
CA MET A 24 -5.54 -0.23 6.31
C MET A 24 -6.65 -1.21 6.70
N ASP A 25 -6.33 -2.37 7.22
CA ASP A 25 -7.32 -3.37 7.60
C ASP A 25 -8.12 -2.94 8.85
N MET A 26 -7.48 -2.26 9.79
CA MET A 26 -8.12 -1.68 10.98
C MET A 26 -8.83 -0.35 10.72
N LYS A 27 -8.68 0.24 9.52
CA LYS A 27 -9.21 1.57 9.15
C LYS A 27 -8.66 2.71 10.03
N GLU A 28 -7.43 2.55 10.51
CA GLU A 28 -6.71 3.55 11.30
C GLU A 28 -5.99 4.55 10.38
N TRP A 29 -6.77 5.40 9.71
CA TRP A 29 -6.29 6.29 8.64
C TRP A 29 -5.28 7.33 9.11
N ASP A 30 -5.36 7.79 10.35
CA ASP A 30 -4.38 8.71 10.93
C ASP A 30 -2.99 8.08 11.07
N GLY A 31 -2.93 6.83 11.55
CA GLY A 31 -1.69 6.07 11.61
C GLY A 31 -1.14 5.79 10.22
N TRP A 32 -2.00 5.36 9.29
CA TRP A 32 -1.66 5.10 7.89
C TRP A 32 -1.06 6.34 7.22
N ARG A 33 -1.67 7.52 7.44
CA ARG A 33 -1.20 8.81 6.94
C ARG A 33 0.19 9.20 7.48
N ARG A 34 0.38 9.14 8.79
CA ARG A 34 1.57 9.71 9.45
C ARG A 34 2.76 8.80 9.46
N GLU A 35 2.53 7.49 9.57
CA GLU A 35 3.62 6.53 9.81
C GLU A 35 4.00 5.73 8.57
N VAL A 36 3.16 5.68 7.54
CA VAL A 36 3.38 4.85 6.36
C VAL A 36 3.86 5.64 5.17
N PHE A 37 3.24 6.79 4.88
CA PHE A 37 3.51 7.56 3.67
C PHE A 37 4.29 8.84 3.91
N ALA A 38 5.10 9.22 2.92
CA ALA A 38 5.59 10.60 2.82
C ALA A 38 4.41 11.54 2.51
N PRO A 39 4.41 12.80 3.01
CA PRO A 39 3.31 13.74 2.75
C PRO A 39 3.01 13.96 1.27
N ASP A 40 4.05 13.93 0.44
CA ASP A 40 4.02 14.08 -1.01
C ASP A 40 4.12 12.73 -1.75
N ALA A 41 3.62 11.66 -1.13
CA ALA A 41 3.59 10.34 -1.75
C ALA A 41 2.72 10.30 -3.00
N ALA A 42 3.02 9.39 -3.92
CA ALA A 42 2.21 9.15 -5.10
C ALA A 42 1.75 7.68 -5.18
N MET A 43 0.47 7.47 -5.46
CA MET A 43 -0.10 6.13 -5.57
C MET A 43 -0.94 5.98 -6.83
N VAL A 44 -0.71 4.92 -7.59
CA VAL A 44 -1.61 4.49 -8.65
C VAL A 44 -2.70 3.61 -8.03
N ILE A 45 -3.93 4.11 -8.06
CA ILE A 45 -5.11 3.42 -7.53
C ILE A 45 -5.93 2.96 -8.73
N SER A 46 -5.93 1.65 -9.02
CA SER A 46 -6.50 1.07 -10.25
C SER A 46 -7.96 1.52 -10.54
N ARG A 47 -8.76 1.68 -9.48
CA ARG A 47 -10.16 2.12 -9.61
C ARG A 47 -10.31 3.61 -9.94
N ALA A 48 -9.27 4.41 -9.72
CA ALA A 48 -9.26 5.84 -10.00
C ALA A 48 -8.56 6.19 -11.31
N GLY A 49 -8.18 5.18 -12.09
CA GLY A 49 -7.51 5.34 -13.37
C GLY A 49 -5.99 5.08 -13.30
N PRO A 50 -5.29 5.19 -14.44
CA PRO A 50 -3.87 4.87 -14.54
C PRO A 50 -2.96 5.94 -13.95
N GLU A 51 -3.46 7.17 -13.79
CA GLU A 51 -2.67 8.30 -13.31
C GLU A 51 -2.47 8.23 -11.79
N PRO A 52 -1.26 8.54 -11.30
CA PRO A 52 -1.01 8.56 -9.87
C PRO A 52 -1.78 9.68 -9.17
N ARG A 53 -2.26 9.42 -7.97
CA ARG A 53 -2.73 10.43 -7.03
C ARG A 53 -1.54 10.95 -6.24
N ASN A 54 -1.33 12.25 -6.28
CA ASN A 54 -0.18 12.92 -5.66
C ASN A 54 -0.59 13.57 -4.34
N GLY A 55 0.15 13.28 -3.29
CA GLY A 55 -0.10 13.71 -1.94
C GLY A 55 -1.01 12.74 -1.18
N ILE A 56 -0.67 12.54 0.09
CA ILE A 56 -1.39 11.59 0.95
C ILE A 56 -2.87 11.95 1.12
N ASP A 57 -3.22 13.23 1.11
CA ASP A 57 -4.61 13.67 1.24
C ASP A 57 -5.45 13.24 0.03
N ALA A 58 -4.95 13.45 -1.19
CA ALA A 58 -5.61 13.03 -2.41
C ALA A 58 -5.73 11.49 -2.52
N ILE A 59 -4.78 10.75 -1.95
CA ILE A 59 -4.86 9.29 -1.84
C ILE A 59 -5.98 8.88 -0.88
N LEU A 60 -6.05 9.50 0.31
CA LEU A 60 -7.05 9.20 1.33
C LEU A 60 -8.48 9.55 0.90
N GLU A 61 -8.68 10.62 0.12
CA GLU A 61 -9.98 10.99 -0.46
C GLU A 61 -10.59 9.86 -1.30
N ILE A 62 -9.76 8.96 -1.86
CA ILE A 62 -10.22 7.80 -2.64
C ILE A 62 -10.29 6.55 -1.78
N ILE A 63 -9.25 6.29 -0.99
CA ILE A 63 -9.12 5.03 -0.24
C ILE A 63 -10.13 4.93 0.88
N ILE A 64 -10.38 6.02 1.62
CA ILE A 64 -11.33 6.01 2.74
C ILE A 64 -12.73 5.62 2.28
N PRO A 65 -13.37 6.31 1.31
CA PRO A 65 -14.70 5.92 0.84
C PRO A 65 -14.74 4.51 0.22
N LEU A 66 -13.66 4.13 -0.46
CA LEU A 66 -13.58 2.80 -1.09
C LEU A 66 -13.62 1.66 -0.06
N LEU A 67 -12.96 1.84 1.08
CA LEU A 67 -12.83 0.81 2.11
C LEU A 67 -13.75 1.05 3.33
N ASP A 68 -14.62 2.07 3.28
CA ASP A 68 -15.55 2.35 4.37
C ASP A 68 -16.46 1.15 4.65
N GLY A 69 -16.39 0.67 5.89
CA GLY A 69 -17.13 -0.49 6.35
C GLY A 69 -16.76 -1.82 5.67
N VAL A 70 -15.78 -1.85 4.77
CA VAL A 70 -15.33 -3.07 4.11
C VAL A 70 -14.40 -3.86 5.02
N LYS A 71 -14.75 -5.12 5.29
CA LYS A 71 -13.79 -6.05 5.90
C LYS A 71 -12.75 -6.42 4.87
N SER A 72 -11.50 -6.15 5.18
CA SER A 72 -10.38 -6.40 4.28
C SER A 72 -9.24 -7.10 5.00
N ILE A 73 -8.50 -7.88 4.23
CA ILE A 73 -7.26 -8.52 4.65
C ILE A 73 -6.25 -8.25 3.56
N HIS A 74 -5.17 -7.56 3.90
CA HIS A 74 -4.07 -7.30 2.98
C HIS A 74 -2.79 -7.95 3.50
N HIS A 75 -2.15 -8.73 2.67
CA HIS A 75 -0.88 -9.37 2.98
C HIS A 75 0.22 -8.95 2.01
N GLY A 76 1.41 -8.77 2.56
CA GLY A 76 2.66 -8.75 1.81
C GLY A 76 3.53 -9.91 2.26
N HIS A 77 4.05 -10.65 1.27
CA HIS A 77 4.96 -11.76 1.53
C HIS A 77 6.41 -11.27 1.46
N MET A 78 7.37 -12.18 1.34
CA MET A 78 8.79 -11.84 1.35
C MET A 78 9.14 -10.80 0.27
N PRO A 79 9.77 -9.68 0.64
CA PRO A 79 10.09 -8.62 -0.31
C PRO A 79 11.45 -8.80 -0.97
N ILE A 80 11.60 -8.13 -2.11
CA ILE A 80 12.89 -7.75 -2.68
C ILE A 80 13.08 -6.27 -2.35
N ILE A 81 14.04 -5.92 -1.48
CA ILE A 81 14.32 -4.53 -1.08
C ILE A 81 15.76 -4.20 -1.46
N GLU A 82 15.94 -3.07 -2.14
CA GLU A 82 17.23 -2.51 -2.49
C GLU A 82 17.40 -1.11 -1.88
N ILE A 83 18.44 -0.94 -1.06
CA ILE A 83 18.84 0.37 -0.54
C ILE A 83 19.69 1.05 -1.60
N THR A 84 19.10 2.04 -2.27
CA THR A 84 19.72 2.76 -3.40
C THR A 84 20.60 3.93 -2.96
N SER A 85 20.33 4.49 -1.78
CA SER A 85 21.17 5.52 -1.13
C SER A 85 20.94 5.48 0.40
N PRO A 86 21.66 6.29 1.20
CA PRO A 86 21.38 6.41 2.64
C PRO A 86 19.92 6.82 2.99
N THR A 87 19.23 7.43 2.02
CA THR A 87 17.88 7.99 2.24
C THR A 87 16.83 7.50 1.25
N THR A 88 17.18 6.61 0.32
CA THR A 88 16.24 6.07 -0.68
C THR A 88 16.36 4.57 -0.84
N ALA A 89 15.24 3.93 -1.16
CA ALA A 89 15.17 2.50 -1.42
C ALA A 89 14.04 2.19 -2.42
N THR A 90 14.11 0.99 -3.00
CA THR A 90 13.01 0.39 -3.77
C THR A 90 12.57 -0.91 -3.13
N GLY A 91 11.33 -1.31 -3.39
CA GLY A 91 10.80 -2.59 -2.90
C GLY A 91 9.79 -3.20 -3.84
N ILE A 92 9.83 -4.52 -3.94
CA ILE A 92 8.80 -5.34 -4.60
C ILE A 92 8.28 -6.33 -3.57
N TRP A 93 6.96 -6.33 -3.36
CA TRP A 93 6.30 -7.21 -2.41
C TRP A 93 5.29 -8.09 -3.14
N ALA A 94 5.40 -9.40 -3.03
CA ALA A 94 4.29 -10.25 -3.41
C ALA A 94 3.10 -9.94 -2.51
N MET A 95 1.93 -9.74 -3.13
CA MET A 95 0.73 -9.29 -2.42
C MET A 95 -0.45 -10.25 -2.60
N GLU A 96 -1.25 -10.29 -1.58
CA GLU A 96 -2.54 -10.93 -1.56
C GLU A 96 -3.54 -10.01 -0.87
N ASP A 97 -4.70 -9.79 -1.46
CA ASP A 97 -5.79 -9.05 -0.82
C ASP A 97 -7.10 -9.83 -0.88
N LEU A 98 -7.88 -9.71 0.17
CA LEU A 98 -9.21 -10.26 0.31
C LEU A 98 -10.16 -9.19 0.83
N LEU A 99 -11.22 -8.89 0.08
CA LEU A 99 -12.23 -7.93 0.47
C LEU A 99 -13.62 -8.59 0.49
N PHE A 100 -14.38 -8.36 1.56
CA PHE A 100 -15.75 -8.82 1.72
C PHE A 100 -16.69 -7.69 1.33
N LEU A 101 -17.41 -7.87 0.22
CA LEU A 101 -18.16 -6.78 -0.43
C LEU A 101 -19.50 -6.48 0.25
N ASP A 102 -20.16 -7.50 0.79
CA ASP A 102 -21.38 -7.41 1.60
C ASP A 102 -22.50 -6.54 0.98
N GLY A 103 -22.63 -6.52 -0.36
CA GLY A 103 -23.64 -5.73 -1.09
C GLY A 103 -23.43 -4.21 -1.05
N ARG A 104 -22.23 -3.75 -0.74
CA ARG A 104 -21.93 -2.33 -0.56
C ARG A 104 -22.00 -1.51 -1.85
N PRO A 105 -22.54 -0.28 -1.79
CA PRO A 105 -22.77 0.57 -2.97
C PRO A 105 -21.50 0.89 -3.76
N GLN A 106 -20.37 1.10 -3.09
CA GLN A 106 -19.08 1.41 -3.74
C GLN A 106 -18.55 0.24 -4.61
N PHE A 107 -19.14 -0.93 -4.49
CA PHE A 107 -18.88 -2.11 -5.34
C PHE A 107 -20.08 -2.47 -6.22
N GLY A 108 -20.98 -1.51 -6.50
CA GLY A 108 -22.16 -1.76 -7.33
C GLY A 108 -23.18 -2.72 -6.72
N GLY A 109 -23.22 -2.83 -5.39
CA GLY A 109 -24.12 -3.73 -4.67
C GLY A 109 -23.73 -5.21 -4.76
N LEU A 110 -22.55 -5.55 -5.26
CA LEU A 110 -22.07 -6.92 -5.36
C LEU A 110 -21.84 -7.51 -3.95
N SER A 111 -22.29 -8.76 -3.78
CA SER A 111 -22.03 -9.56 -2.60
C SER A 111 -20.93 -10.59 -2.86
N GLY A 112 -20.37 -11.15 -1.78
CA GLY A 112 -19.30 -12.12 -1.87
C GLY A 112 -17.94 -11.51 -1.54
N ARG A 113 -16.91 -12.05 -2.12
CA ARG A 113 -15.53 -11.63 -1.84
C ARG A 113 -14.71 -11.46 -3.11
N VAL A 114 -13.80 -10.53 -3.04
CA VAL A 114 -12.74 -10.32 -4.03
C VAL A 114 -11.45 -10.85 -3.44
N HIS A 115 -10.74 -11.68 -4.20
CA HIS A 115 -9.44 -12.21 -3.82
C HIS A 115 -8.45 -11.89 -4.95
N GLY A 116 -7.41 -11.14 -4.63
CA GLY A 116 -6.45 -10.66 -5.60
C GLY A 116 -5.02 -11.03 -5.26
N TYR A 117 -4.21 -11.21 -6.29
CA TYR A 117 -2.78 -11.48 -6.20
C TYR A 117 -2.01 -10.56 -7.13
N GLY A 118 -0.78 -10.23 -6.77
CA GLY A 118 0.08 -9.41 -7.58
C GLY A 118 1.36 -9.01 -6.86
N HIS A 119 1.87 -7.85 -7.24
CA HIS A 119 3.04 -7.26 -6.60
C HIS A 119 2.82 -5.77 -6.37
N TYR A 120 3.19 -5.31 -5.17
CA TYR A 120 3.45 -3.89 -4.92
C TYR A 120 4.83 -3.55 -5.49
N HIS A 121 4.90 -2.47 -6.24
CA HIS A 121 6.15 -1.82 -6.63
C HIS A 121 6.21 -0.48 -5.92
N GLU A 122 7.24 -0.30 -5.09
CA GLU A 122 7.33 0.84 -4.19
C GLU A 122 8.70 1.48 -4.24
N THR A 123 8.73 2.78 -4.00
CA THR A 123 9.93 3.50 -3.61
C THR A 123 9.76 4.07 -2.22
N TYR A 124 10.87 4.23 -1.52
CA TYR A 124 10.91 4.71 -0.14
C TYR A 124 11.85 5.87 0.00
N VAL A 125 11.52 6.74 0.95
CA VAL A 125 12.37 7.87 1.34
C VAL A 125 12.53 7.86 2.86
N LYS A 126 13.74 8.16 3.34
CA LYS A 126 14.02 8.36 4.77
C LYS A 126 13.82 9.82 5.11
N THR A 127 12.85 10.09 5.97
CA THR A 127 12.54 11.40 6.55
C THR A 127 13.14 11.50 7.95
N ASP A 128 13.05 12.67 8.59
CA ASP A 128 13.45 12.85 9.99
C ASP A 128 12.65 11.93 10.95
N ALA A 129 11.43 11.55 10.56
CA ALA A 129 10.57 10.62 11.30
C ALA A 129 10.73 9.15 10.89
N GLY A 130 11.75 8.80 10.10
CA GLY A 130 12.05 7.45 9.63
C GLY A 130 11.63 7.20 8.18
N TRP A 131 11.70 5.94 7.75
CA TRP A 131 11.35 5.54 6.39
C TRP A 131 9.86 5.69 6.12
N ARG A 132 9.51 6.07 4.88
CA ARG A 132 8.13 6.26 4.39
C ARG A 132 8.03 5.75 2.96
N ILE A 133 6.86 5.27 2.56
CA ILE A 133 6.54 4.98 1.16
C ILE A 133 6.44 6.31 0.41
N LYS A 134 7.21 6.44 -0.66
CA LYS A 134 7.22 7.61 -1.55
C LYS A 134 6.33 7.41 -2.77
N THR A 135 6.43 6.24 -3.40
CA THR A 135 5.54 5.87 -4.52
C THR A 135 5.05 4.44 -4.37
N MET A 136 3.86 4.17 -4.86
CA MET A 136 3.28 2.84 -4.86
C MET A 136 2.44 2.59 -6.10
N ARG A 137 2.58 1.41 -6.69
CA ARG A 137 1.62 0.85 -7.66
C ARG A 137 1.47 -0.65 -7.44
N ILE A 138 0.31 -1.17 -7.79
CA ILE A 138 0.04 -2.61 -7.77
C ILE A 138 0.04 -3.12 -9.21
N ALA A 139 0.86 -4.14 -9.50
CA ALA A 139 0.79 -4.92 -10.72
C ALA A 139 0.06 -6.23 -10.38
N ARG A 140 -1.20 -6.35 -10.80
CA ARG A 140 -2.00 -7.55 -10.53
C ARG A 140 -1.63 -8.67 -11.48
N LEU A 141 -1.47 -9.87 -10.94
CA LEU A 141 -1.28 -11.12 -11.69
C LEU A 141 -2.60 -11.85 -11.90
N PHE A 142 -3.42 -11.85 -10.86
CA PHE A 142 -4.71 -12.51 -10.82
C PHE A 142 -5.67 -11.76 -9.91
N GLY A 143 -6.94 -11.81 -10.21
CA GLY A 143 -7.98 -11.18 -9.43
C GLY A 143 -9.08 -10.62 -10.32
N PRO A 144 -10.16 -10.11 -9.75
CA PRO A 144 -11.23 -9.57 -10.54
C PRO A 144 -10.71 -8.43 -11.42
N ALA A 145 -11.22 -8.41 -12.65
CA ALA A 145 -11.06 -7.23 -13.49
C ALA A 145 -11.48 -5.98 -12.68
N PRO A 146 -10.88 -4.82 -12.95
CA PRO A 146 -11.35 -3.58 -12.32
C PRO A 146 -12.87 -3.52 -12.49
N ILE A 147 -13.59 -3.42 -11.37
CA ILE A 147 -15.05 -3.20 -11.44
C ILE A 147 -15.21 -1.84 -12.13
N PRO A 148 -15.93 -1.75 -13.24
CA PRO A 148 -16.06 -0.51 -14.01
C PRO A 148 -16.63 0.63 -13.16
#